data_c65946b2074aabd6c7981326310a5077
#
_entry.id   c65946b2074aabd6c7981326310a5077
#
_cell.length_a   1.000
_cell.length_b   1.000
_cell.length_c   1.000
_cell.angle_alpha   90.00
_cell.angle_beta   90.00
_cell.angle_gamma   90.00
#
_symmetry.space_group_name_H-M   'P 1'
#
loop_
_entity.id
_entity.type
_entity.pdbx_description
1 polymer ?
#
loop_
_entity_poly.entity_id
_entity_poly.type
_entity_poly.pdbx_seq_one_letter_code
_entity_poly.pdbx_strand_id
1 'polypeptide(L)'
;PVTVVNAHPSAIARCLADNLSPYGYILDLHETDIPGISKEFTVYYRNGAYIAGTFWIANSMTIASERIVGMNGVSKQAYPIFNKSLQQCATRLSIK
;
A
#
# COMPACT_ATOMS: atom_id res chain seq x y z
N PRO A 1 -7.61 8.18 -6.03
CA PRO A 1 -7.27 7.34 -7.19
C PRO A 1 -6.72 5.99 -6.75
N VAL A 2 -6.92 5.00 -7.59
CA VAL A 2 -6.42 3.66 -7.36
C VAL A 2 -5.32 3.33 -8.36
N THR A 3 -4.42 2.43 -7.96
CA THR A 3 -3.31 1.99 -8.80
C THR A 3 -3.44 0.49 -9.01
N VAL A 4 -3.24 0.05 -10.25
CA VAL A 4 -3.27 -1.37 -10.60
C VAL A 4 -1.85 -1.91 -10.58
N VAL A 5 -1.65 -3.01 -9.85
CA VAL A 5 -0.33 -3.62 -9.68
C VAL A 5 -0.44 -5.12 -9.96
N ASN A 6 0.31 -5.59 -10.93
CA ASN A 6 0.35 -7.02 -11.27
C ASN A 6 1.38 -7.72 -10.39
N ALA A 7 1.00 -7.99 -9.13
CA ALA A 7 1.88 -8.62 -8.16
C ALA A 7 1.06 -9.22 -7.02
N HIS A 8 1.69 -10.14 -6.30
CA HIS A 8 1.09 -10.72 -5.11
C HIS A 8 0.97 -9.67 -4.00
N PRO A 9 -0.11 -9.67 -3.20
CA PRO A 9 -0.28 -8.70 -2.11
C PRO A 9 0.91 -8.61 -1.17
N SER A 10 1.55 -9.75 -0.86
CA SER A 10 2.73 -9.77 0.03
C SER A 10 3.92 -9.01 -0.58
N ALA A 11 4.11 -9.10 -1.89
CA ALA A 11 5.17 -8.37 -2.57
C ALA A 11 4.90 -6.87 -2.56
N ILE A 12 3.65 -6.48 -2.77
CA ILE A 12 3.24 -5.08 -2.70
C ILE A 12 3.51 -4.52 -1.30
N ALA A 13 3.10 -5.26 -0.27
CA ALA A 13 3.29 -4.86 1.12
C ALA A 13 4.77 -4.66 1.45
N ARG A 14 5.61 -5.62 1.06
CA ARG A 14 7.05 -5.54 1.32
C ARG A 14 7.68 -4.34 0.62
N CYS A 15 7.30 -4.11 -0.62
CA CYS A 15 7.83 -2.97 -1.38
C CYS A 15 7.46 -1.65 -0.72
N LEU A 16 6.20 -1.48 -0.32
CA LEU A 16 5.75 -0.28 0.36
C LEU A 16 6.49 -0.08 1.69
N ALA A 17 6.63 -1.15 2.47
CA ALA A 17 7.34 -1.08 3.74
C ALA A 17 8.80 -0.64 3.54
N ASP A 18 9.49 -1.24 2.56
CA ASP A 18 10.88 -0.90 2.28
C ASP A 18 11.03 0.55 1.80
N ASN A 19 10.11 1.03 0.98
CA ASN A 19 10.17 2.40 0.46
C ASN A 19 9.81 3.45 1.51
N LEU A 20 8.96 3.12 2.46
CA LEU A 20 8.49 4.07 3.47
C LEU A 20 9.35 4.09 4.73
N SER A 21 10.10 3.02 4.98
CA SER A 21 10.96 2.91 6.16
C SER A 21 11.97 4.06 6.28
N PRO A 22 12.66 4.49 5.19
CA PRO A 22 13.60 5.60 5.29
C PRO A 22 12.98 6.92 5.75
N TYR A 23 11.68 7.09 5.53
CA TYR A 23 10.97 8.29 5.98
C TYR A 23 10.47 8.19 7.42
N GLY A 24 10.74 7.08 8.08
CA GLY A 24 10.32 6.87 9.46
C GLY A 24 8.92 6.28 9.63
N TYR A 25 8.28 5.87 8.55
CA TYR A 25 6.98 5.23 8.61
C TYR A 25 7.12 3.74 8.86
N ILE A 26 6.26 3.22 9.71
CA ILE A 26 6.19 1.79 10.01
C ILE A 26 4.87 1.27 9.44
N LEU A 27 4.97 0.21 8.65
CA LEU A 27 3.81 -0.43 8.06
C LEU A 27 3.33 -1.53 9.00
N ASP A 28 2.08 -1.43 9.45
CA ASP A 28 1.43 -2.47 10.25
C ASP A 28 0.39 -3.15 9.38
N LEU A 29 0.55 -4.45 9.19
CA LEU A 29 -0.25 -5.24 8.27
C LEU A 29 -1.45 -5.84 8.98
N HIS A 30 -2.63 -5.56 8.46
CA HIS A 30 -3.87 -6.20 8.90
C HIS A 30 -4.54 -6.89 7.72
N GLU A 31 -4.99 -8.12 7.94
CA GLU A 31 -5.90 -8.77 7.02
C GLU A 31 -7.32 -8.37 7.38
N THR A 32 -8.13 -8.14 6.36
CA THR A 32 -9.49 -7.65 6.55
C THR A 32 -10.50 -8.66 6.03
N ASP A 33 -11.67 -8.70 6.67
CA ASP A 33 -12.79 -9.55 6.27
C ASP A 33 -13.67 -8.89 5.19
N ILE A 34 -13.34 -7.71 4.73
CA ILE A 34 -14.10 -7.02 3.69
C ILE A 34 -13.97 -7.80 2.39
N PRO A 35 -15.09 -8.23 1.76
CA PRO A 35 -15.02 -8.98 0.51
C PRO A 35 -14.26 -8.23 -0.57
N GLY A 36 -13.37 -8.95 -1.27
CA GLY A 36 -12.56 -8.39 -2.34
C GLY A 36 -11.29 -7.69 -1.87
N ILE A 37 -11.15 -7.43 -0.57
CA ILE A 37 -9.95 -6.83 0.00
C ILE A 37 -9.18 -7.92 0.71
N SER A 38 -7.99 -8.24 0.22
CA SER A 38 -7.18 -9.31 0.80
C SER A 38 -6.29 -8.82 1.94
N LYS A 39 -5.88 -7.56 1.91
CA LYS A 39 -5.01 -6.99 2.94
C LYS A 39 -5.27 -5.50 3.11
N GLU A 40 -5.12 -5.06 4.34
CA GLU A 40 -5.16 -3.65 4.67
C GLU A 40 -3.91 -3.33 5.48
N PHE A 41 -3.30 -2.18 5.19
CA PHE A 41 -2.09 -1.73 5.89
C PHE A 41 -2.35 -0.40 6.55
N THR A 42 -2.13 -0.33 7.86
CA THR A 42 -2.13 0.94 8.59
C THR A 42 -0.69 1.40 8.72
N VAL A 43 -0.41 2.62 8.31
CA VAL A 43 0.93 3.17 8.30
C VAL A 43 1.08 4.18 9.43
N TYR A 44 2.10 3.95 10.27
CA TYR A 44 2.38 4.78 11.44
C TYR A 44 3.67 5.56 11.25
N TYR A 45 3.81 6.66 11.98
CA TYR A 45 5.13 7.26 12.16
C TYR A 45 6.02 6.33 12.99
N ARG A 46 7.35 6.57 12.89
CA ARG A 46 8.36 5.75 13.57
C ARG A 46 8.06 5.57 15.07
N ASN A 47 7.59 6.62 15.75
CA ASN A 47 7.30 6.57 17.17
C ASN A 47 5.93 5.95 17.50
N GLY A 48 5.16 5.57 16.52
CA GLY A 48 3.85 4.99 16.71
C GLY A 48 2.80 5.96 17.25
N ALA A 49 3.10 7.25 17.28
CA ALA A 49 2.25 8.24 17.95
C ALA A 49 0.91 8.45 17.25
N TYR A 50 0.85 8.30 15.94
CA TYR A 50 -0.40 8.44 15.20
C TYR A 50 -0.33 7.78 13.83
N ILE A 51 -1.51 7.56 13.26
CA ILE A 51 -1.66 6.93 11.95
C ILE A 51 -1.53 7.99 10.86
N ALA A 52 -0.56 7.82 9.97
CA ALA A 52 -0.35 8.73 8.85
C ALA A 52 -1.29 8.46 7.68
N GLY A 53 -1.77 7.24 7.58
CA GLY A 53 -2.68 6.83 6.52
C GLY A 53 -2.74 5.32 6.39
N THR A 54 -3.56 4.86 5.46
CA THR A 54 -3.80 3.45 5.22
C THR A 54 -3.69 3.14 3.74
N PHE A 55 -2.99 2.06 3.39
CA PHE A 55 -3.11 1.43 2.08
C PHE A 55 -4.09 0.27 2.18
N TRP A 56 -4.80 0.00 1.10
CA TRP A 56 -5.62 -1.21 0.99
C TRP A 56 -5.35 -1.88 -0.35
N ILE A 57 -5.44 -3.20 -0.36
CA ILE A 57 -5.16 -4.01 -1.54
C ILE A 57 -6.37 -4.90 -1.78
N ALA A 58 -6.94 -4.82 -2.97
CA ALA A 58 -8.09 -5.61 -3.38
C ALA A 58 -7.74 -6.43 -4.64
N ASN A 59 -8.50 -7.48 -4.86
CA ASN A 59 -8.39 -8.25 -6.09
C ASN A 59 -8.94 -7.45 -7.26
N SER A 60 -8.27 -7.54 -8.41
CA SER A 60 -8.81 -6.98 -9.65
C SER A 60 -10.03 -7.77 -10.09
N MET A 61 -11.03 -7.06 -10.58
CA MET A 61 -12.23 -7.69 -11.14
C MET A 61 -11.99 -8.23 -12.57
N THR A 62 -10.92 -7.80 -13.20
CA THR A 62 -10.67 -8.10 -14.62
C THR A 62 -9.61 -9.16 -14.82
N ILE A 63 -8.48 -9.06 -14.11
CA ILE A 63 -7.35 -9.97 -14.26
C ILE A 63 -6.97 -10.52 -12.88
N ALA A 64 -6.99 -11.85 -12.77
CA ALA A 64 -6.79 -12.52 -11.48
C ALA A 64 -5.40 -12.26 -10.87
N SER A 65 -4.39 -12.00 -11.68
CA SER A 65 -3.03 -11.73 -11.20
C SER A 65 -2.81 -10.27 -10.79
N GLU A 66 -3.77 -9.40 -11.06
CA GLU A 66 -3.67 -7.99 -10.71
C GLU A 66 -4.33 -7.68 -9.38
N ARG A 67 -3.83 -6.62 -8.75
CA ARG A 67 -4.41 -6.06 -7.54
C ARG A 67 -4.67 -4.59 -7.73
N ILE A 68 -5.70 -4.10 -7.06
CA ILE A 68 -6.04 -2.68 -7.03
C ILE A 68 -5.57 -2.16 -5.67
N VAL A 69 -4.72 -1.15 -5.69
CA VAL A 69 -4.17 -0.56 -4.47
C VAL A 69 -4.65 0.87 -4.35
N GLY A 70 -5.21 1.19 -3.21
CA GLY A 70 -5.66 2.54 -2.92
C GLY A 70 -5.16 3.01 -1.57
N MET A 71 -5.40 4.29 -1.31
CA MET A 71 -5.04 4.93 -0.04
C MET A 71 -6.27 5.55 0.59
N ASN A 72 -6.30 5.56 1.92
CA ASN A 72 -7.39 6.14 2.67
C ASN A 72 -6.87 6.85 3.92
N GLY A 73 -7.43 8.01 4.23
CA GLY A 73 -7.09 8.75 5.43
C GLY A 73 -5.65 9.23 5.50
N VAL A 74 -4.99 9.41 4.36
CA VAL A 74 -3.59 9.85 4.32
C VAL A 74 -3.52 11.35 4.57
N SER A 75 -2.66 11.77 5.50
CA SER A 75 -2.47 13.19 5.80
C SER A 75 -1.88 13.92 4.59
N LYS A 76 -2.12 15.23 4.52
CA LYS A 76 -1.61 16.05 3.41
C LYS A 76 -0.09 16.00 3.31
N GLN A 77 0.59 15.94 4.43
CA GLN A 77 2.05 15.90 4.47
C GLN A 77 2.59 14.56 3.98
N ALA A 78 1.91 13.47 4.31
CA ALA A 78 2.34 12.13 3.95
C ALA A 78 1.94 11.75 2.51
N TYR A 79 0.90 12.36 1.96
CA TYR A 79 0.34 11.93 0.69
C TYR A 79 1.37 11.90 -0.45
N PRO A 80 2.18 12.93 -0.67
CA PRO A 80 3.17 12.88 -1.76
C PRO A 80 4.15 11.72 -1.61
N ILE A 81 4.57 11.45 -0.38
CA ILE A 81 5.51 10.37 -0.08
C ILE A 81 4.86 9.01 -0.34
N PHE A 82 3.63 8.83 0.14
CA PHE A 82 2.89 7.59 -0.03
C PHE A 82 2.58 7.32 -1.50
N ASN A 83 2.13 8.34 -2.22
CA ASN A 83 1.81 8.20 -3.63
C ASN A 83 3.05 7.88 -4.46
N LYS A 84 4.16 8.54 -4.20
CA LYS A 84 5.43 8.27 -4.88
C LYS A 84 5.88 6.83 -4.62
N SER A 85 5.82 6.39 -3.37
CA SER A 85 6.18 5.02 -2.99
C SER A 85 5.31 4.00 -3.70
N LEU A 86 4.00 4.26 -3.76
CA LEU A 86 3.07 3.37 -4.45
C LEU A 86 3.37 3.29 -5.95
N GLN A 87 3.63 4.43 -6.60
CA GLN A 87 3.94 4.44 -8.02
C GLN A 87 5.27 3.73 -8.32
N GLN A 88 6.27 3.90 -7.48
CA GLN A 88 7.55 3.20 -7.62
C GLN A 88 7.36 1.69 -7.47
N CYS A 89 6.59 1.26 -6.49
CA CYS A 89 6.30 -0.15 -6.29
C CYS A 89 5.50 -0.73 -7.45
N ALA A 90 4.51 -0.02 -7.94
CA ALA A 90 3.70 -0.46 -9.07
C ALA A 90 4.57 -0.67 -10.31
N THR A 91 5.45 0.27 -10.61
CA THR A 91 6.34 0.18 -11.76
C THR A 91 7.31 -1.00 -11.62
N ARG A 92 7.92 -1.12 -10.45
CA ARG A 92 8.94 -2.16 -10.20
C ARG A 92 8.34 -3.55 -10.22
N LEU A 93 7.19 -3.74 -9.59
CA LEU A 93 6.58 -5.06 -9.44
C LEU A 93 5.80 -5.51 -10.68
N SER A 94 5.34 -4.57 -11.50
CA SER A 94 4.57 -4.90 -12.69
C SER A 94 5.44 -5.21 -13.90
N ILE A 95 6.75 -5.10 -13.79
CA ILE A 95 7.69 -5.47 -14.86
C ILE A 95 7.73 -6.99 -14.96
N LYS A 96 7.49 -7.49 -16.15
CA LYS A 96 7.51 -8.91 -16.46
C LYS A 96 8.87 -9.35 -16.99
#